data_e74dda8a7ea96f11e8e43401f73f6f11
#
_entry.id   e74dda8a7ea96f11e8e43401f73f6f11
#
_cell.length_a   1.000
_cell.length_b   1.000
_cell.length_c   1.000
_cell.angle_alpha   90.00
_cell.angle_beta   90.00
_cell.angle_gamma   90.00
#
_symmetry.space_group_name_H-M   'P 1'
#
loop_
_entity.id
_entity.type
_entity.pdbx_description
1 polymer ?
#
loop_
_entity_poly.entity_id
_entity_poly.type
_entity_poly.pdbx_seq_one_letter_code
_entity_poly.pdbx_strand_id
1 'polypeptide(L)'
;MQRILFSMTFICSCYLSGFSQSGKAIKASTDVLMFIPSTASFVTSIALKDYQGTKGLLLSGATSISATYILKYGIKKQRPDNSDLHSFPSNHSAIAFQGASFIALRYGWKYSIPAYLISGYVAWGRVYSKRHDVLDVLSGAVIGAGSSYLYTRPFARNNNVMISPVIMDNGRMGIYASISF
;
A
#
# COMPACT_ATOMS: atom_id res chain seq x y z
N MET A 1 3.35 -19.01 -19.61
CA MET A 1 3.66 -17.96 -18.66
C MET A 1 4.72 -16.96 -19.16
N GLN A 2 5.85 -17.37 -19.74
CA GLN A 2 6.89 -16.44 -20.25
C GLN A 2 6.39 -15.44 -21.34
N ARG A 3 5.48 -15.84 -22.22
CA ARG A 3 4.97 -14.95 -23.29
C ARG A 3 4.08 -13.82 -22.80
N ILE A 4 3.38 -14.00 -21.69
CA ILE A 4 2.51 -12.97 -21.08
C ILE A 4 3.37 -11.92 -20.36
N LEU A 5 4.43 -12.34 -19.70
CA LEU A 5 5.41 -11.44 -19.06
C LEU A 5 6.11 -10.53 -20.09
N PHE A 6 6.47 -11.07 -21.26
CA PHE A 6 7.10 -10.28 -22.33
C PHE A 6 6.15 -9.25 -22.94
N SER A 7 4.85 -9.57 -23.06
CA SER A 7 3.84 -8.61 -23.57
C SER A 7 3.59 -7.48 -22.58
N MET A 8 3.56 -7.75 -21.29
CA MET A 8 3.37 -6.71 -20.25
C MET A 8 4.57 -5.77 -20.15
N THR A 9 5.80 -6.27 -20.29
CA THR A 9 7.00 -5.43 -20.29
C THR A 9 7.10 -4.54 -21.53
N PHE A 10 6.67 -5.04 -22.70
CA PHE A 10 6.68 -4.26 -23.94
C PHE A 10 5.62 -3.16 -23.96
N ILE A 11 4.41 -3.42 -23.45
CA ILE A 11 3.36 -2.40 -23.29
C ILE A 11 3.79 -1.32 -22.30
N CYS A 12 4.44 -1.68 -21.20
CA CYS A 12 4.96 -0.71 -20.21
C CYS A 12 6.06 0.20 -20.80
N SER A 13 6.93 -0.32 -21.68
CA SER A 13 8.01 0.47 -22.29
C SER A 13 7.53 1.46 -23.34
N CYS A 14 6.44 1.18 -24.08
CA CYS A 14 5.89 2.09 -25.10
C CYS A 14 5.17 3.30 -24.51
N TYR A 15 4.65 3.22 -23.28
CA TYR A 15 4.01 4.36 -22.60
C TYR A 15 5.00 5.35 -21.95
N LEU A 16 6.26 4.98 -21.81
CA LEU A 16 7.29 5.84 -21.18
C LEU A 16 7.90 6.89 -22.12
N SER A 17 7.65 6.80 -23.42
CA SER A 17 8.38 7.61 -24.42
C SER A 17 7.76 8.96 -24.75
N GLY A 18 6.68 9.40 -24.12
CA GLY A 18 5.91 10.58 -24.55
C GLY A 18 5.63 11.66 -23.49
N PHE A 19 6.00 11.47 -22.25
CA PHE A 19 5.68 12.47 -21.22
C PHE A 19 6.75 13.57 -21.13
N SER A 20 6.44 14.69 -21.77
CA SER A 20 7.06 15.97 -21.42
C SER A 20 6.93 16.15 -19.91
N GLN A 21 8.08 16.32 -19.20
CA GLN A 21 8.16 16.46 -17.74
C GLN A 21 7.65 17.83 -17.25
N SER A 22 6.50 18.26 -17.72
CA SER A 22 5.86 19.46 -17.18
C SER A 22 5.22 19.09 -15.84
N GLY A 23 5.34 19.95 -14.83
CA GLY A 23 4.76 19.73 -13.52
C GLY A 23 3.25 19.39 -13.56
N LYS A 24 2.55 19.81 -14.62
CA LYS A 24 1.12 19.45 -14.87
C LYS A 24 0.95 17.97 -15.21
N ALA A 25 1.83 17.39 -16.05
CA ALA A 25 1.76 15.98 -16.42
C ALA A 25 2.07 15.07 -15.21
N ILE A 26 3.10 15.44 -14.43
CA ILE A 26 3.45 14.72 -13.19
C ILE A 26 2.31 14.80 -12.19
N LYS A 27 1.69 15.98 -12.01
CA LYS A 27 0.51 16.11 -11.16
C LYS A 27 -0.61 15.16 -11.60
N ALA A 28 -0.98 15.18 -12.89
CA ALA A 28 -2.04 14.32 -13.42
C ALA A 28 -1.72 12.83 -13.24
N SER A 29 -0.47 12.41 -13.47
CA SER A 29 -0.08 11.02 -13.24
C SER A 29 -0.20 10.62 -11.77
N THR A 30 0.19 11.47 -10.83
CA THR A 30 0.07 11.18 -9.39
C THR A 30 -1.36 11.19 -8.90
N ASP A 31 -2.27 11.95 -9.53
CA ASP A 31 -3.70 11.96 -9.21
C ASP A 31 -4.37 10.61 -9.54
N VAL A 32 -3.84 9.87 -10.51
CA VAL A 32 -4.30 8.52 -10.89
C VAL A 32 -3.54 7.42 -10.13
N LEU A 33 -2.21 7.51 -10.10
CA LEU A 33 -1.35 6.47 -9.55
C LEU A 33 -1.53 6.26 -8.04
N MET A 34 -2.03 7.25 -7.31
CA MET A 34 -2.29 7.11 -5.87
C MET A 34 -3.28 5.99 -5.54
N PHE A 35 -4.19 5.66 -6.46
CA PHE A 35 -5.19 4.62 -6.26
C PHE A 35 -4.69 3.21 -6.57
N ILE A 36 -3.60 3.07 -7.34
CA ILE A 36 -3.11 1.75 -7.80
C ILE A 36 -2.79 0.81 -6.64
N PRO A 37 -2.03 1.20 -5.59
CA PRO A 37 -1.75 0.30 -4.48
C PRO A 37 -3.02 -0.21 -3.77
N SER A 38 -3.97 0.68 -3.51
CA SER A 38 -5.23 0.33 -2.84
C SER A 38 -6.14 -0.53 -3.72
N THR A 39 -6.22 -0.23 -5.02
CA THR A 39 -7.00 -1.03 -5.99
C THR A 39 -6.37 -2.42 -6.16
N ALA A 40 -5.05 -2.52 -6.30
CA ALA A 40 -4.36 -3.80 -6.36
C ALA A 40 -4.60 -4.64 -5.09
N SER A 41 -4.57 -4.00 -3.91
CA SER A 41 -4.91 -4.63 -2.64
C SER A 41 -6.34 -5.19 -2.63
N PHE A 42 -7.29 -4.39 -3.11
CA PHE A 42 -8.70 -4.77 -3.16
C PHE A 42 -8.92 -5.95 -4.12
N VAL A 43 -8.40 -5.87 -5.34
CA VAL A 43 -8.50 -6.95 -6.33
C VAL A 43 -7.87 -8.24 -5.81
N THR A 44 -6.69 -8.14 -5.20
CA THR A 44 -6.00 -9.31 -4.62
C THR A 44 -6.81 -9.93 -3.49
N SER A 45 -7.39 -9.13 -2.59
CA SER A 45 -8.18 -9.64 -1.46
C SER A 45 -9.47 -10.35 -1.94
N ILE A 46 -10.12 -9.82 -2.98
CA ILE A 46 -11.29 -10.47 -3.59
C ILE A 46 -10.89 -11.77 -4.30
N ALA A 47 -9.83 -11.76 -5.10
CA ALA A 47 -9.35 -12.93 -5.84
C ALA A 47 -8.94 -14.09 -4.91
N LEU A 48 -8.38 -13.77 -3.75
CA LEU A 48 -8.00 -14.74 -2.72
C LEU A 48 -9.15 -15.10 -1.77
N LYS A 49 -10.37 -14.55 -1.97
CA LYS A 49 -11.54 -14.68 -1.07
C LYS A 49 -11.20 -14.29 0.37
N ASP A 50 -10.32 -13.31 0.53
CA ASP A 50 -9.84 -12.80 1.82
C ASP A 50 -10.78 -11.72 2.35
N TYR A 51 -11.94 -12.14 2.85
CA TYR A 51 -12.94 -11.19 3.37
C TYR A 51 -12.46 -10.39 4.59
N GLN A 52 -11.60 -10.98 5.42
CA GLN A 52 -10.99 -10.27 6.55
C GLN A 52 -10.00 -9.20 6.07
N GLY A 53 -9.18 -9.52 5.06
CA GLY A 53 -8.31 -8.56 4.42
C GLY A 53 -9.10 -7.43 3.77
N THR A 54 -10.16 -7.75 3.02
CA THR A 54 -11.03 -6.74 2.42
C THR A 54 -11.63 -5.79 3.48
N LYS A 55 -12.14 -6.33 4.59
CA LYS A 55 -12.64 -5.51 5.71
C LYS A 55 -11.54 -4.62 6.31
N GLY A 56 -10.35 -5.17 6.55
CA GLY A 56 -9.19 -4.42 7.08
C GLY A 56 -8.75 -3.31 6.13
N LEU A 57 -8.73 -3.59 4.81
CA LEU A 57 -8.40 -2.60 3.79
C LEU A 57 -9.40 -1.42 3.79
N LEU A 58 -10.69 -1.70 3.83
CA LEU A 58 -11.73 -0.68 3.84
C LEU A 58 -11.68 0.16 5.13
N LEU A 59 -11.53 -0.47 6.30
CA LEU A 59 -11.43 0.23 7.57
C LEU A 59 -10.17 1.10 7.63
N SER A 60 -9.03 0.58 7.21
CA SER A 60 -7.78 1.36 7.18
C SER A 60 -7.85 2.52 6.20
N GLY A 61 -8.47 2.33 5.03
CA GLY A 61 -8.72 3.39 4.06
C GLY A 61 -9.63 4.48 4.62
N ALA A 62 -10.76 4.12 5.22
CA ALA A 62 -11.69 5.05 5.85
C ALA A 62 -11.01 5.84 6.98
N THR A 63 -10.24 5.17 7.84
CA THR A 63 -9.50 5.82 8.93
C THR A 63 -8.42 6.77 8.39
N SER A 64 -7.66 6.35 7.39
CA SER A 64 -6.63 7.18 6.76
C SER A 64 -7.22 8.46 6.15
N ILE A 65 -8.32 8.32 5.40
CA ILE A 65 -9.02 9.44 4.78
C ILE A 65 -9.58 10.37 5.86
N SER A 66 -10.28 9.83 6.86
CA SER A 66 -10.87 10.64 7.94
C SER A 66 -9.80 11.39 8.72
N ALA A 67 -8.72 10.74 9.11
CA ALA A 67 -7.61 11.37 9.83
C ALA A 67 -6.96 12.49 9.01
N THR A 68 -6.73 12.27 7.70
CA THR A 68 -6.16 13.30 6.84
C THR A 68 -7.09 14.49 6.67
N TYR A 69 -8.40 14.28 6.55
CA TYR A 69 -9.36 15.39 6.46
C TYR A 69 -9.46 16.18 7.77
N ILE A 70 -9.55 15.50 8.93
CA ILE A 70 -9.59 16.15 10.25
C ILE A 70 -8.37 17.07 10.42
N LEU A 71 -7.17 16.56 10.14
CA LEU A 71 -5.93 17.33 10.24
C LEU A 71 -5.87 18.46 9.22
N LYS A 72 -6.35 18.25 8.00
CA LYS A 72 -6.36 19.22 6.93
C LYS A 72 -7.20 20.45 7.25
N TYR A 73 -8.37 20.26 7.83
CA TYR A 73 -9.23 21.37 8.24
C TYR A 73 -8.82 21.98 9.57
N GLY A 74 -8.15 21.19 10.45
CA GLY A 74 -7.62 21.69 11.73
C GLY A 74 -6.36 22.53 11.58
N ILE A 75 -5.44 22.16 10.69
CA ILE A 75 -4.08 22.75 10.56
C ILE A 75 -3.99 23.67 9.35
N LYS A 76 -4.83 24.40 8.94
CA LYS A 76 -4.89 25.38 7.81
C LYS A 76 -3.50 25.80 7.28
N LYS A 77 -2.71 24.86 6.75
CA LYS A 77 -1.37 25.12 6.21
C LYS A 77 -1.45 25.53 4.75
N GLN A 78 -0.82 26.64 4.38
CA GLN A 78 -0.74 27.09 2.99
C GLN A 78 0.08 26.14 2.13
N ARG A 79 -0.36 25.91 0.89
CA ARG A 79 0.41 25.12 -0.09
C ARG A 79 1.61 25.91 -0.60
N PRO A 80 2.69 25.19 -1.00
CA PRO A 80 3.86 25.83 -1.60
C PRO A 80 3.56 26.64 -2.88
N ASP A 81 2.49 26.29 -3.62
CA ASP A 81 2.02 27.00 -4.81
C ASP A 81 1.01 28.11 -4.49
N ASN A 82 0.75 28.39 -3.21
CA ASN A 82 -0.22 29.39 -2.72
C ASN A 82 -1.67 29.18 -3.18
N SER A 83 -2.03 27.99 -3.68
CA SER A 83 -3.35 27.73 -4.26
C SER A 83 -4.47 27.62 -3.22
N ASP A 84 -4.19 27.08 -2.03
CA ASP A 84 -5.14 26.95 -0.93
C ASP A 84 -4.45 26.75 0.44
N LEU A 85 -5.24 26.73 1.53
CA LEU A 85 -4.77 26.55 2.91
C LEU A 85 -4.88 25.10 3.42
N HIS A 86 -4.96 24.13 2.51
CA HIS A 86 -5.19 22.72 2.87
C HIS A 86 -4.03 21.84 2.41
N SER A 87 -2.77 22.27 2.67
CA SER A 87 -1.60 21.50 2.30
C SER A 87 -1.42 20.26 3.17
N PHE A 88 -1.51 20.40 4.47
CA PHE A 88 -1.17 19.34 5.44
C PHE A 88 -2.38 18.55 5.90
N PRO A 89 -2.26 17.22 6.01
CA PRO A 89 -1.29 16.34 5.37
C PRO A 89 -1.67 16.02 3.91
N SER A 90 -0.78 15.33 3.17
CA SER A 90 -1.03 14.92 1.79
C SER A 90 -1.95 13.69 1.70
N ASN A 91 -3.19 13.85 1.22
CA ASN A 91 -4.11 12.73 0.97
C ASN A 91 -3.57 11.74 -0.05
N HIS A 92 -2.87 12.21 -1.11
CA HIS A 92 -2.32 11.33 -2.15
C HIS A 92 -1.30 10.36 -1.56
N SER A 93 -0.41 10.86 -0.72
CA SER A 93 0.56 10.02 -0.03
C SER A 93 -0.13 9.08 0.96
N ALA A 94 -1.14 9.56 1.70
CA ALA A 94 -1.86 8.73 2.66
C ALA A 94 -2.55 7.54 1.98
N ILE A 95 -3.27 7.76 0.88
CA ILE A 95 -3.96 6.69 0.13
C ILE A 95 -2.96 5.71 -0.48
N ALA A 96 -1.90 6.21 -1.13
CA ALA A 96 -0.91 5.36 -1.78
C ALA A 96 -0.15 4.47 -0.77
N PHE A 97 0.35 5.07 0.31
CA PHE A 97 1.06 4.33 1.35
C PHE A 97 0.15 3.42 2.17
N GLN A 98 -1.14 3.76 2.34
CA GLN A 98 -2.13 2.88 2.97
C GLN A 98 -2.24 1.56 2.19
N GLY A 99 -2.46 1.62 0.86
CA GLY A 99 -2.55 0.41 0.04
C GLY A 99 -1.26 -0.40 0.00
N ALA A 100 -0.09 0.27 -0.15
CA ALA A 100 1.21 -0.40 -0.16
C ALA A 100 1.51 -1.10 1.19
N SER A 101 1.22 -0.43 2.31
CA SER A 101 1.42 -0.99 3.64
C SER A 101 0.45 -2.13 3.94
N PHE A 102 -0.79 -2.05 3.44
CA PHE A 102 -1.72 -3.16 3.52
C PHE A 102 -1.16 -4.41 2.84
N ILE A 103 -0.63 -4.31 1.60
CA ILE A 103 -0.01 -5.45 0.91
C ILE A 103 1.14 -6.02 1.73
N ALA A 104 2.01 -5.16 2.26
CA ALA A 104 3.17 -5.57 3.05
C ALA A 104 2.77 -6.36 4.29
N LEU A 105 1.79 -5.86 5.04
CA LEU A 105 1.33 -6.45 6.30
C LEU A 105 0.47 -7.69 6.09
N ARG A 106 -0.35 -7.71 5.03
CA ARG A 106 -1.29 -8.79 4.77
C ARG A 106 -0.67 -9.95 4.02
N TYR A 107 0.02 -9.65 2.90
CA TYR A 107 0.52 -10.65 1.95
C TYR A 107 2.04 -10.81 1.96
N GLY A 108 2.74 -9.89 2.60
CA GLY A 108 4.17 -9.93 2.79
C GLY A 108 4.97 -8.88 2.00
N TRP A 109 6.13 -8.55 2.54
CA TRP A 109 6.99 -7.46 2.07
C TRP A 109 7.38 -7.57 0.59
N LYS A 110 7.68 -8.77 0.11
CA LYS A 110 8.13 -8.98 -1.29
C LYS A 110 7.08 -8.52 -2.31
N TYR A 111 5.80 -8.71 -2.01
CA TYR A 111 4.69 -8.35 -2.90
C TYR A 111 4.36 -6.86 -2.86
N SER A 112 4.80 -6.16 -1.83
CA SER A 112 4.54 -4.73 -1.66
C SER A 112 5.58 -3.83 -2.33
N ILE A 113 6.73 -4.35 -2.77
CA ILE A 113 7.80 -3.55 -3.38
C ILE A 113 7.28 -2.68 -4.54
N PRO A 114 6.56 -3.22 -5.55
CA PRO A 114 6.03 -2.39 -6.63
C PRO A 114 5.07 -1.30 -6.13
N ALA A 115 4.24 -1.62 -5.14
CA ALA A 115 3.29 -0.67 -4.56
C ALA A 115 4.01 0.46 -3.82
N TYR A 116 5.09 0.17 -3.08
CA TYR A 116 5.90 1.21 -2.43
C TYR A 116 6.67 2.07 -3.44
N LEU A 117 7.15 1.50 -4.56
CA LEU A 117 7.77 2.29 -5.63
C LEU A 117 6.77 3.29 -6.23
N ILE A 118 5.52 2.85 -6.50
CA ILE A 118 4.46 3.73 -6.97
C ILE A 118 4.13 4.80 -5.92
N SER A 119 4.01 4.43 -4.64
CA SER A 119 3.73 5.37 -3.55
C SER A 119 4.86 6.40 -3.39
N GLY A 120 6.11 5.98 -3.52
CA GLY A 120 7.28 6.87 -3.53
C GLY A 120 7.25 7.85 -4.69
N TYR A 121 6.91 7.37 -5.90
CA TYR A 121 6.72 8.24 -7.06
C TYR A 121 5.60 9.27 -6.84
N VAL A 122 4.45 8.84 -6.29
CA VAL A 122 3.35 9.74 -5.95
C VAL A 122 3.84 10.80 -4.96
N ALA A 123 4.52 10.40 -3.89
CA ALA A 123 5.07 11.28 -2.88
C ALA A 123 6.02 12.33 -3.50
N TRP A 124 6.99 11.87 -4.29
CA TRP A 124 7.92 12.73 -5.00
C TRP A 124 7.21 13.70 -5.95
N GLY A 125 6.26 13.20 -6.74
CA GLY A 125 5.54 14.02 -7.71
C GLY A 125 4.68 15.13 -7.07
N ARG A 126 4.17 14.91 -5.84
CA ARG A 126 3.44 15.97 -5.09
C ARG A 126 4.37 17.08 -4.63
N VAL A 127 5.60 16.75 -4.25
CA VAL A 127 6.63 17.75 -3.88
C VAL A 127 7.13 18.47 -5.14
N TYR A 128 7.45 17.71 -6.20
CA TYR A 128 7.93 18.26 -7.46
C TYR A 128 6.92 19.24 -8.10
N SER A 129 5.64 18.92 -8.05
CA SER A 129 4.57 19.78 -8.57
C SER A 129 4.20 20.95 -7.63
N LYS A 130 4.97 21.17 -6.55
CA LYS A 130 4.75 22.21 -5.53
C LYS A 130 3.35 22.20 -4.88
N ARG A 131 2.67 21.04 -4.89
CA ARG A 131 1.35 20.88 -4.27
C ARG A 131 1.45 20.63 -2.76
N HIS A 132 2.55 20.03 -2.34
CA HIS A 132 2.84 19.69 -0.95
C HIS A 132 4.33 19.86 -0.69
N ASP A 133 4.71 20.12 0.55
CA ASP A 133 6.11 20.01 0.96
C ASP A 133 6.42 18.59 1.49
N VAL A 134 7.68 18.36 1.83
CA VAL A 134 8.16 17.06 2.30
C VAL A 134 7.45 16.62 3.58
N LEU A 135 7.17 17.54 4.50
CA LEU A 135 6.48 17.22 5.77
C LEU A 135 5.03 16.78 5.53
N ASP A 136 4.32 17.43 4.58
CA ASP A 136 2.93 17.06 4.23
C ASP A 136 2.87 15.62 3.70
N VAL A 137 3.85 15.28 2.86
CA VAL A 137 3.96 13.98 2.20
C VAL A 137 4.33 12.88 3.20
N LEU A 138 5.34 13.12 4.04
CA LEU A 138 5.75 12.17 5.08
C LEU A 138 4.65 11.94 6.10
N SER A 139 3.97 12.99 6.55
CA SER A 139 2.84 12.87 7.47
C SER A 139 1.70 12.05 6.85
N GLY A 140 1.38 12.29 5.56
CA GLY A 140 0.42 11.48 4.83
C GLY A 140 0.83 10.01 4.78
N ALA A 141 2.09 9.73 4.46
CA ALA A 141 2.63 8.36 4.42
C ALA A 141 2.53 7.66 5.77
N VAL A 142 2.87 8.35 6.87
CA VAL A 142 2.75 7.81 8.24
C VAL A 142 1.30 7.52 8.61
N ILE A 143 0.37 8.43 8.28
CA ILE A 143 -1.07 8.21 8.53
C ILE A 143 -1.58 7.01 7.74
N GLY A 144 -1.24 6.91 6.46
CA GLY A 144 -1.64 5.78 5.62
C GLY A 144 -1.09 4.44 6.11
N ALA A 145 0.21 4.37 6.37
CA ALA A 145 0.86 3.16 6.89
C ALA A 145 0.36 2.79 8.28
N GLY A 146 0.22 3.76 9.18
CA GLY A 146 -0.31 3.58 10.53
C GLY A 146 -1.74 3.07 10.54
N SER A 147 -2.60 3.62 9.67
CA SER A 147 -3.98 3.13 9.51
C SER A 147 -4.00 1.67 9.06
N SER A 148 -3.15 1.27 8.10
CA SER A 148 -3.05 -0.13 7.69
C SER A 148 -2.56 -1.02 8.82
N TYR A 149 -1.58 -0.59 9.60
CA TYR A 149 -1.07 -1.34 10.75
C TYR A 149 -2.14 -1.63 11.81
N LEU A 150 -3.06 -0.69 12.05
CA LEU A 150 -4.14 -0.85 13.03
C LEU A 150 -5.15 -1.94 12.67
N TYR A 151 -5.46 -2.11 11.38
CA TYR A 151 -6.56 -2.98 10.93
C TYR A 151 -6.10 -4.22 10.17
N THR A 152 -4.81 -4.35 9.84
CA THR A 152 -4.30 -5.44 9.02
C THR A 152 -3.56 -6.47 9.86
N ARG A 153 -4.00 -7.71 9.78
CA ARG A 153 -3.28 -8.86 10.34
C ARG A 153 -2.70 -9.68 9.18
N PRO A 154 -1.57 -10.39 9.36
CA PRO A 154 -1.02 -11.26 8.34
C PRO A 154 -2.07 -12.23 7.80
N PHE A 155 -2.04 -12.48 6.49
CA PHE A 155 -2.88 -13.50 5.87
C PHE A 155 -2.35 -14.86 6.30
N ALA A 156 -2.99 -15.46 7.30
CA ALA A 156 -2.72 -16.83 7.67
C ALA A 156 -3.28 -17.72 6.53
N ARG A 157 -2.44 -18.03 5.55
CA ARG A 157 -2.66 -19.23 4.76
C ARG A 157 -2.62 -20.36 5.79
N ASN A 158 -3.67 -21.16 5.86
CA ASN A 158 -3.85 -22.26 6.83
C ASN A 158 -2.79 -23.37 6.62
N ASN A 159 -1.53 -23.01 6.77
CA ASN A 159 -0.46 -23.99 6.97
C ASN A 159 -0.31 -24.08 8.49
N ASN A 160 -1.21 -24.80 9.14
CA ASN A 160 -1.03 -25.16 10.53
C ASN A 160 0.13 -26.17 10.58
N VAL A 161 1.33 -25.66 10.76
CA VAL A 161 2.49 -26.50 11.14
C VAL A 161 2.34 -26.73 12.63
N MET A 162 1.81 -27.88 13.01
CA MET A 162 1.87 -28.34 14.41
C MET A 162 3.16 -29.13 14.60
N ILE A 163 4.03 -28.60 15.44
CA ILE A 163 5.20 -29.31 15.93
C ILE A 163 4.92 -29.66 17.39
N SER A 164 4.82 -30.94 17.69
CA SER A 164 4.55 -31.45 19.05
C SER A 164 5.62 -32.49 19.43
N PRO A 165 6.20 -32.41 20.64
CA PRO A 165 7.00 -33.50 21.15
C PRO A 165 6.07 -34.71 21.37
N VAL A 166 6.51 -35.88 20.93
CA VAL A 166 5.81 -37.16 21.11
C VAL A 166 6.70 -38.13 21.83
N ILE A 167 6.16 -38.86 22.76
CA ILE A 167 6.83 -39.99 23.40
C ILE A 167 6.32 -41.24 22.67
N MET A 168 7.23 -41.97 22.02
CA MET A 168 6.92 -43.23 21.35
C MET A 168 6.78 -44.37 22.39
N ASP A 169 6.05 -45.42 22.03
CA ASP A 169 5.75 -46.59 22.89
C ASP A 169 7.00 -47.28 23.48
N ASN A 170 8.15 -47.05 22.90
CA ASN A 170 9.45 -47.58 23.37
C ASN A 170 10.19 -46.59 24.29
N GLY A 171 9.55 -45.53 24.81
CA GLY A 171 10.15 -44.54 25.69
C GLY A 171 11.10 -43.56 25.03
N ARG A 172 11.21 -43.56 23.70
CA ARG A 172 12.03 -42.58 22.95
C ARG A 172 11.23 -41.30 22.69
N MET A 173 11.87 -40.16 22.88
CA MET A 173 11.31 -38.88 22.51
C MET A 173 11.45 -38.64 20.99
N GLY A 174 10.39 -38.25 20.35
CA GLY A 174 10.34 -37.85 18.94
C GLY A 174 9.69 -36.50 18.77
N ILE A 175 9.75 -35.92 17.59
CA ILE A 175 9.08 -34.69 17.20
C ILE A 175 8.06 -35.09 16.13
N TYR A 176 6.78 -34.82 16.41
CA TYR A 176 5.71 -34.94 15.43
C TYR A 176 5.52 -33.60 14.72
N ALA A 177 5.63 -33.59 13.41
CA ALA A 177 5.34 -32.41 12.58
C ALA A 177 4.16 -32.76 11.65
N SER A 178 3.08 -32.02 11.72
CA SER A 178 1.93 -32.09 10.81
C SER A 178 1.80 -30.80 10.05
N ILE A 179 1.67 -30.91 8.74
CA ILE A 179 1.37 -29.77 7.86
C ILE A 179 0.03 -30.07 7.22
N SER A 180 -1.02 -29.32 7.56
CA SER A 180 -2.30 -29.36 6.86
C SER A 180 -2.31 -28.32 5.75
N PHE A 181 -2.57 -28.74 4.52
CA PHE A 181 -2.67 -27.91 3.31
C PHE A 181 -4.08 -27.42 3.10
#